data_661f326ef99096924261089146f43ec6
#
_entry.id   661f326ef99096924261089146f43ec6
#
_cell.length_a   1.000
_cell.length_b   1.000
_cell.length_c   1.000
_cell.angle_alpha   90.00
_cell.angle_beta   90.00
_cell.angle_gamma   90.00
#
_symmetry.space_group_name_H-M   'P 1'
#
loop_
_entity.id
_entity.type
_entity.pdbx_description
1 polymer ?
#
loop_
_entity_poly.entity_id
_entity_poly.type
_entity_poly.pdbx_seq_one_letter_code
_entity_poly.pdbx_strand_id
1 'polypeptide(L)'
;GSVAVELARRCPEQIERLLLLAPAGLTGRPMPVPPLLDQLGARFLGLPAIRRGLCRSAFAMPDRDVGPAELEIASLHLACPNWAGALGAFARSGGFAGCGDPLPAQPLRVLWGQNDRILRAPQKRAAQALLGERITELECCGHLPHIDQPTTVARIWHG
;
A
#
# COMPACT_ATOMS: atom_id res chain seq x y z
N GLY A 1 -4.13 -3.74 -1.33
CA GLY A 1 -5.43 -3.10 -1.14
C GLY A 1 -6.31 -3.20 -2.38
N SER A 2 -5.94 -2.51 -3.46
CA SER A 2 -6.75 -2.43 -4.70
C SER A 2 -7.07 -3.80 -5.30
N VAL A 3 -6.10 -4.70 -5.38
CA VAL A 3 -6.30 -6.06 -5.90
C VAL A 3 -7.28 -6.84 -5.02
N ALA A 4 -7.20 -6.72 -3.70
CA ALA A 4 -8.11 -7.41 -2.78
C ALA A 4 -9.55 -6.90 -2.91
N VAL A 5 -9.74 -5.59 -3.06
CA VAL A 5 -11.06 -4.99 -3.30
C VAL A 5 -11.65 -5.47 -4.61
N GLU A 6 -10.87 -5.49 -5.68
CA GLU A 6 -11.33 -5.96 -6.99
C GLU A 6 -11.66 -7.46 -6.98
N LEU A 7 -10.84 -8.27 -6.30
CA LEU A 7 -11.12 -9.70 -6.13
C LEU A 7 -12.44 -9.93 -5.38
N ALA A 8 -12.66 -9.21 -4.29
CA ALA A 8 -13.90 -9.35 -3.52
C ALA A 8 -15.15 -8.96 -4.32
N ARG A 9 -15.02 -8.00 -5.24
CA ARG A 9 -16.14 -7.65 -6.15
C ARG A 9 -16.41 -8.70 -7.21
N ARG A 10 -15.32 -9.31 -7.76
CA ARG A 10 -15.46 -10.31 -8.85
C ARG A 10 -15.83 -11.69 -8.37
N CYS A 11 -15.42 -12.04 -7.17
CA CYS A 11 -15.61 -13.37 -6.59
C CYS A 11 -16.23 -13.25 -5.18
N PRO A 12 -17.42 -12.61 -5.05
CA PRO A 12 -17.99 -12.29 -3.74
C PRO A 12 -18.27 -13.54 -2.90
N GLU A 13 -18.57 -14.66 -3.53
CA GLU A 13 -18.82 -15.94 -2.87
C GLU A 13 -17.57 -16.61 -2.27
N GLN A 14 -16.38 -16.16 -2.66
CA GLN A 14 -15.10 -16.72 -2.20
C GLN A 14 -14.45 -15.87 -1.10
N ILE A 15 -15.00 -14.69 -0.83
CA ILE A 15 -14.41 -13.74 0.11
C ILE A 15 -15.43 -13.44 1.21
N GLU A 16 -15.14 -13.90 2.41
CA GLU A 16 -16.01 -13.66 3.57
C GLU A 16 -15.86 -12.25 4.12
N ARG A 17 -14.63 -11.74 4.20
CA ARG A 17 -14.30 -10.43 4.78
C ARG A 17 -12.97 -9.90 4.28
N LEU A 18 -12.74 -8.59 4.44
CA LEU A 18 -11.48 -7.95 4.11
C LEU A 18 -10.91 -7.20 5.31
N LEU A 19 -9.61 -7.38 5.52
CA LEU A 19 -8.81 -6.49 6.36
C LEU A 19 -7.73 -5.86 5.48
N LEU A 20 -7.80 -4.55 5.28
CA LEU A 20 -6.83 -3.81 4.47
C LEU A 20 -5.88 -3.04 5.38
N LEU A 21 -4.60 -3.11 5.08
CA LEU A 21 -3.53 -2.44 5.85
C LEU A 21 -2.98 -1.30 5.00
N ALA A 22 -3.21 -0.07 5.42
CA ALA A 22 -2.80 1.17 4.74
C ALA A 22 -2.99 1.09 3.21
N PRO A 23 -4.20 0.83 2.70
CA PRO A 23 -4.42 0.53 1.30
C PRO A 23 -4.24 1.76 0.42
N ALA A 24 -3.35 1.66 -0.58
CA ALA A 24 -3.22 2.64 -1.64
C ALA A 24 -4.26 2.41 -2.76
N GLY A 25 -4.59 3.45 -3.51
CA GLY A 25 -5.36 3.37 -4.75
C GLY A 25 -6.87 3.19 -4.59
N LEU A 26 -7.42 3.30 -3.37
CA LEU A 26 -8.87 3.26 -3.17
C LEU A 26 -9.58 4.47 -3.77
N THR A 27 -8.92 5.62 -3.73
CA THR A 27 -9.45 6.90 -4.21
C THR A 27 -8.59 7.49 -5.33
N GLY A 28 -9.04 8.59 -5.91
CA GLY A 28 -8.35 9.28 -6.99
C GLY A 28 -8.74 8.77 -8.38
N ARG A 29 -7.99 9.22 -9.37
CA ARG A 29 -8.17 8.83 -10.78
C ARG A 29 -6.86 8.29 -11.32
N PRO A 30 -6.89 7.31 -12.23
CA PRO A 30 -5.69 6.86 -12.93
C PRO A 30 -4.97 8.05 -13.60
N MET A 31 -3.66 8.12 -13.38
CA MET A 31 -2.81 9.16 -13.98
C MET A 31 -1.67 8.48 -14.74
N PRO A 32 -1.89 8.15 -16.03
CA PRO A 32 -0.89 7.51 -16.85
C PRO A 32 0.41 8.33 -16.94
N VAL A 33 1.54 7.67 -16.72
CA VAL A 33 2.85 8.29 -16.86
C VAL A 33 3.29 8.19 -18.32
N PRO A 34 3.74 9.30 -18.96
CA PRO A 34 4.23 9.28 -20.33
C PRO A 34 5.40 8.29 -20.53
N PRO A 35 5.53 7.71 -21.75
CA PRO A 35 6.72 6.94 -22.12
C PRO A 35 8.01 7.73 -21.86
N LEU A 36 9.09 7.06 -21.53
CA LEU A 36 10.37 7.56 -21.04
C LEU A 36 10.35 7.97 -19.56
N LEU A 37 9.36 8.69 -19.08
CA LEU A 37 9.26 9.03 -17.66
C LEU A 37 8.98 7.80 -16.80
N ASP A 38 8.27 6.81 -17.31
CA ASP A 38 8.06 5.52 -16.68
C ASP A 38 9.37 4.75 -16.48
N GLN A 39 10.24 4.72 -17.51
CA GLN A 39 11.54 4.05 -17.45
C GLN A 39 12.51 4.79 -16.51
N LEU A 40 12.55 6.12 -16.60
CA LEU A 40 13.35 6.94 -15.69
C LEU A 40 12.88 6.78 -14.24
N GLY A 41 11.57 6.78 -14.02
CA GLY A 41 10.96 6.53 -12.72
C GLY A 41 11.33 5.15 -12.17
N ALA A 42 11.25 4.11 -12.98
CA ALA A 42 11.62 2.76 -12.58
C ALA A 42 13.11 2.67 -12.18
N ARG A 43 14.01 3.25 -13.00
CA ARG A 43 15.45 3.32 -12.68
C ARG A 43 15.71 4.09 -11.39
N PHE A 44 15.06 5.24 -11.22
CA PHE A 44 15.17 6.05 -10.01
C PHE A 44 14.73 5.28 -8.76
N LEU A 45 13.58 4.60 -8.82
CA LEU A 45 13.07 3.77 -7.73
C LEU A 45 13.94 2.55 -7.43
N GLY A 46 14.77 2.11 -8.37
CA GLY A 46 15.75 1.04 -8.19
C GLY A 46 17.04 1.49 -7.48
N LEU A 47 17.30 2.79 -7.34
CA LEU A 47 18.52 3.28 -6.71
C LEU A 47 18.57 2.90 -5.22
N PRO A 48 19.73 2.39 -4.70
CA PRO A 48 19.85 1.94 -3.32
C PRO A 48 19.46 3.02 -2.28
N ALA A 49 19.84 4.26 -2.52
CA ALA A 49 19.52 5.38 -1.62
C ALA A 49 18.02 5.66 -1.57
N ILE A 50 17.33 5.58 -2.73
CA ILE A 50 15.88 5.77 -2.84
C ILE A 50 15.16 4.60 -2.17
N ARG A 51 15.61 3.37 -2.39
CA ARG A 51 15.06 2.17 -1.75
C ARG A 51 15.17 2.25 -0.23
N ARG A 52 16.34 2.65 0.27
CA ARG A 52 16.56 2.88 1.71
C ARG A 52 15.59 3.93 2.25
N GLY A 53 15.44 5.06 1.57
CA GLY A 53 14.53 6.14 1.96
C GLY A 53 13.07 5.67 2.02
N LEU A 54 12.61 4.93 0.99
CA LEU A 54 11.25 4.38 0.94
C LEU A 54 11.02 3.34 2.04
N CYS A 55 11.97 2.43 2.25
CA CYS A 55 11.88 1.44 3.32
C CYS A 55 11.73 2.15 4.67
N ARG A 56 12.62 3.10 4.99
CA ARG A 56 12.56 3.87 6.24
C ARG A 56 11.26 4.65 6.40
N SER A 57 10.69 5.17 5.32
CA SER A 57 9.42 5.90 5.34
C SER A 57 8.22 5.02 5.64
N ALA A 58 8.33 3.70 5.45
CA ALA A 58 7.25 2.76 5.70
C ALA A 58 7.08 2.40 7.18
N PHE A 59 8.12 2.58 8.01
CA PHE A 59 8.11 2.25 9.44
C PHE A 59 7.81 3.46 10.32
N ALA A 60 7.16 3.25 11.46
CA ALA A 60 6.92 4.30 12.44
C ALA A 60 8.24 4.81 13.07
N MET A 61 9.12 3.89 13.46
CA MET A 61 10.40 4.16 14.12
C MET A 61 11.58 3.59 13.30
N PRO A 62 11.93 4.24 12.17
CA PRO A 62 12.90 3.67 11.22
C PRO A 62 14.31 3.49 11.78
N ASP A 63 14.72 4.28 12.78
CA ASP A 63 16.05 4.14 13.39
C ASP A 63 16.16 2.90 14.29
N ARG A 64 15.03 2.43 14.82
CA ARG A 64 14.93 1.22 15.62
C ARG A 64 14.65 -0.02 14.77
N ASP A 65 13.76 0.11 13.79
CA ASP A 65 13.07 -1.02 13.17
C ASP A 65 13.59 -1.34 11.75
N VAL A 66 14.48 -0.50 11.17
CA VAL A 66 15.01 -0.75 9.83
C VAL A 66 16.50 -1.08 9.89
N GLY A 67 16.81 -2.34 9.81
CA GLY A 67 18.16 -2.89 9.69
C GLY A 67 18.48 -3.41 8.27
N PRO A 68 19.59 -4.14 8.12
CA PRO A 68 19.98 -4.72 6.84
C PRO A 68 18.94 -5.69 6.26
N ALA A 69 18.27 -6.48 7.10
CA ALA A 69 17.27 -7.46 6.67
C ALA A 69 16.04 -6.78 6.04
N GLU A 70 15.53 -5.71 6.64
CA GLU A 70 14.39 -4.95 6.12
C GLU A 70 14.74 -4.30 4.79
N LEU A 71 15.96 -3.77 4.65
CA LEU A 71 16.45 -3.18 3.40
C LEU A 71 16.61 -4.23 2.29
N GLU A 72 17.08 -5.42 2.62
CA GLU A 72 17.16 -6.54 1.70
C GLU A 72 15.76 -6.96 1.23
N ILE A 73 14.86 -7.25 2.14
CA ILE A 73 13.46 -7.62 1.85
C ILE A 73 12.78 -6.55 0.99
N ALA A 74 12.93 -5.28 1.33
CA ALA A 74 12.36 -4.16 0.57
C ALA A 74 12.93 -4.07 -0.86
N SER A 75 14.03 -4.75 -1.17
CA SER A 75 14.72 -4.71 -2.46
C SER A 75 14.64 -6.02 -3.26
N LEU A 76 14.10 -7.10 -2.70
CA LEU A 76 14.03 -8.42 -3.35
C LEU A 76 13.37 -8.38 -4.73
N HIS A 77 12.33 -7.57 -4.90
CA HIS A 77 11.62 -7.46 -6.19
C HIS A 77 12.50 -6.90 -7.32
N LEU A 78 13.61 -6.19 -7.02
CA LEU A 78 14.55 -5.72 -8.04
C LEU A 78 15.25 -6.88 -8.77
N ALA A 79 15.36 -8.04 -8.13
CA ALA A 79 15.91 -9.25 -8.72
C ALA A 79 14.91 -9.99 -9.63
N CYS A 80 13.64 -9.60 -9.63
CA CYS A 80 12.63 -10.21 -10.49
C CYS A 80 12.92 -9.86 -11.98
N PRO A 81 12.89 -10.86 -12.88
CA PRO A 81 13.03 -10.60 -14.30
C PRO A 81 12.03 -9.55 -14.77
N ASN A 82 12.51 -8.59 -15.57
CA ASN A 82 11.69 -7.51 -16.14
C ASN A 82 10.93 -6.62 -15.11
N TRP A 83 11.42 -6.52 -13.87
CA TRP A 83 10.80 -5.67 -12.86
C TRP A 83 10.56 -4.24 -13.35
N ALA A 84 11.59 -3.60 -13.95
CA ALA A 84 11.48 -2.22 -14.42
C ALA A 84 10.46 -2.08 -15.57
N GLY A 85 10.38 -3.05 -16.47
CA GLY A 85 9.38 -3.08 -17.55
C GLY A 85 7.96 -3.24 -17.02
N ALA A 86 7.76 -4.11 -16.04
CA ALA A 86 6.47 -4.31 -15.38
C ALA A 86 6.02 -3.06 -14.62
N LEU A 87 6.93 -2.41 -13.88
CA LEU A 87 6.64 -1.16 -13.18
C LEU A 87 6.32 -0.03 -14.16
N GLY A 88 7.06 0.06 -15.28
CA GLY A 88 6.78 1.04 -16.32
C GLY A 88 5.41 0.81 -16.97
N ALA A 89 5.06 -0.43 -17.31
CA ALA A 89 3.74 -0.77 -17.83
C ALA A 89 2.61 -0.41 -16.85
N PHE A 90 2.80 -0.69 -15.58
CA PHE A 90 1.89 -0.31 -14.51
C PHE A 90 1.74 1.23 -14.40
N ALA A 91 2.84 1.97 -14.47
CA ALA A 91 2.81 3.43 -14.44
C ALA A 91 2.08 4.02 -15.67
N ARG A 92 2.29 3.45 -16.86
CA ARG A 92 1.58 3.86 -18.08
C ARG A 92 0.09 3.57 -18.04
N SER A 93 -0.35 2.52 -17.34
CA SER A 93 -1.78 2.23 -17.15
C SER A 93 -2.48 3.21 -16.19
N GLY A 94 -1.74 4.09 -15.53
CA GLY A 94 -2.27 5.02 -14.52
C GLY A 94 -2.19 4.49 -13.09
N GLY A 95 -1.63 3.30 -12.89
CA GLY A 95 -1.45 2.71 -11.57
C GLY A 95 -2.76 2.30 -10.88
N PHE A 96 -2.69 2.12 -9.57
CA PHE A 96 -3.88 1.88 -8.75
C PHE A 96 -4.56 3.20 -8.40
N ALA A 97 -5.81 3.38 -8.82
CA ALA A 97 -6.61 4.54 -8.41
C ALA A 97 -8.10 4.26 -8.58
N GLY A 98 -8.94 4.82 -7.68
CA GLY A 98 -10.39 4.77 -7.76
C GLY A 98 -11.00 3.37 -7.56
N CYS A 99 -10.24 2.39 -7.11
CA CYS A 99 -10.74 1.02 -6.97
C CYS A 99 -11.66 0.83 -5.76
N GLY A 100 -11.80 1.82 -4.90
CA GLY A 100 -12.69 1.77 -3.73
C GLY A 100 -14.13 2.16 -4.02
N ASP A 101 -14.46 2.58 -5.22
CA ASP A 101 -15.83 2.96 -5.60
C ASP A 101 -16.31 2.12 -6.80
N PRO A 102 -17.37 1.29 -6.62
CA PRO A 102 -18.04 1.01 -5.34
C PRO A 102 -17.19 0.16 -4.40
N LEU A 103 -17.44 0.27 -3.09
CA LEU A 103 -16.87 -0.65 -2.11
C LEU A 103 -17.44 -2.07 -2.32
N PRO A 104 -16.69 -3.13 -1.98
CA PRO A 104 -17.21 -4.49 -1.99
C PRO A 104 -18.30 -4.67 -0.92
N ALA A 105 -19.22 -5.60 -1.16
CA ALA A 105 -20.34 -5.87 -0.26
C ALA A 105 -19.92 -6.56 1.04
N GLN A 106 -18.78 -7.24 1.05
CA GLN A 106 -18.27 -7.96 2.20
C GLN A 106 -17.89 -7.03 3.35
N PRO A 107 -17.94 -7.51 4.60
CA PRO A 107 -17.40 -6.80 5.74
C PRO A 107 -15.96 -6.35 5.48
N LEU A 108 -15.71 -5.06 5.59
CA LEU A 108 -14.42 -4.43 5.30
C LEU A 108 -13.96 -3.63 6.53
N ARG A 109 -12.75 -3.91 6.99
CA ARG A 109 -12.02 -3.09 7.96
C ARG A 109 -10.70 -2.61 7.35
N VAL A 110 -10.26 -1.42 7.76
CA VAL A 110 -9.00 -0.83 7.33
C VAL A 110 -8.20 -0.42 8.55
N LEU A 111 -6.96 -0.86 8.64
CA LEU A 111 -6.02 -0.38 9.66
C LEU A 111 -5.04 0.60 9.01
N TRP A 112 -4.86 1.75 9.64
CA TRP A 112 -4.01 2.81 9.11
C TRP A 112 -3.11 3.39 10.19
N GLY A 113 -1.81 3.35 9.96
CA GLY A 113 -0.85 3.93 10.88
C GLY A 113 -0.89 5.46 10.87
N GLN A 114 -0.88 6.07 12.06
CA GLN A 114 -0.83 7.54 12.19
C GLN A 114 0.48 8.11 11.62
N ASN A 115 1.58 7.34 11.73
CA ASN A 115 2.90 7.70 11.24
C ASN A 115 3.19 7.24 9.80
N ASP A 116 2.16 6.86 9.03
CA ASP A 116 2.32 6.51 7.62
C ASP A 116 2.83 7.72 6.82
N ARG A 117 4.05 7.58 6.27
CA ARG A 117 4.73 8.58 5.45
C ARG A 117 4.77 8.20 3.96
N ILE A 118 4.21 7.04 3.60
CA ILE A 118 4.10 6.59 2.21
C ILE A 118 2.87 7.23 1.54
N LEU A 119 1.72 7.16 2.22
CA LEU A 119 0.49 7.76 1.70
C LEU A 119 0.33 9.18 2.25
N ARG A 120 0.21 10.12 1.32
CA ARG A 120 0.12 11.55 1.65
C ARG A 120 -1.21 11.90 2.32
N ALA A 121 -1.22 12.96 3.12
CA ALA A 121 -2.41 13.42 3.84
C ALA A 121 -3.68 13.62 2.96
N PRO A 122 -3.61 14.13 1.71
CA PRO A 122 -4.79 14.19 0.85
C PRO A 122 -5.37 12.81 0.51
N GLN A 123 -4.53 11.80 0.31
CA GLN A 123 -4.97 10.43 0.03
C GLN A 123 -5.63 9.80 1.27
N LYS A 124 -5.05 10.03 2.46
CA LYS A 124 -5.66 9.59 3.73
C LYS A 124 -7.03 10.23 3.94
N ARG A 125 -7.16 11.54 3.76
CA ARG A 125 -8.45 12.24 3.90
C ARG A 125 -9.50 11.74 2.91
N ALA A 126 -9.12 11.52 1.65
CA ALA A 126 -10.03 10.99 0.64
C ALA A 126 -10.48 9.55 0.99
N ALA A 127 -9.57 8.72 1.50
CA ALA A 127 -9.91 7.38 1.98
C ALA A 127 -10.80 7.41 3.22
N GLN A 128 -10.58 8.33 4.15
CA GLN A 128 -11.45 8.53 5.33
C GLN A 128 -12.86 8.94 4.91
N ALA A 129 -13.00 9.84 3.93
CA ALA A 129 -14.30 10.24 3.40
C ALA A 129 -15.07 9.08 2.74
N LEU A 130 -14.35 8.17 2.06
CA LEU A 130 -14.94 7.00 1.40
C LEU A 130 -15.31 5.89 2.40
N LEU A 131 -14.46 5.64 3.39
CA LEU A 131 -14.54 4.45 4.24
C LEU A 131 -15.26 4.72 5.58
N GLY A 132 -15.21 5.95 6.06
CA GLY A 132 -15.84 6.34 7.33
C GLY A 132 -15.33 5.52 8.52
N GLU A 133 -16.25 4.96 9.27
CA GLU A 133 -15.99 4.18 10.49
C GLU A 133 -15.27 2.85 10.25
N ARG A 134 -15.09 2.43 9.00
CA ARG A 134 -14.33 1.22 8.64
C ARG A 134 -12.84 1.37 8.90
N ILE A 135 -12.34 2.59 9.11
CA ILE A 135 -10.92 2.86 9.41
C ILE A 135 -10.70 2.85 10.92
N THR A 136 -9.70 2.07 11.33
CA THR A 136 -9.10 2.15 12.66
C THR A 136 -7.70 2.70 12.52
N GLU A 137 -7.44 3.86 13.13
CA GLU A 137 -6.10 4.43 13.18
C GLU A 137 -5.29 3.78 14.29
N LEU A 138 -4.02 3.46 13.99
CA LEU A 138 -3.07 2.85 14.92
C LEU A 138 -2.00 3.88 15.29
N GLU A 139 -1.90 4.18 16.58
CA GLU A 139 -0.84 5.02 17.12
C GLU A 139 0.52 4.32 16.99
N CYS A 140 1.60 5.09 16.88
CA CYS A 140 2.97 4.56 16.75
C CYS A 140 3.12 3.50 15.64
N CYS A 141 2.39 3.63 14.55
CA CYS A 141 2.34 2.71 13.43
C CYS A 141 2.56 3.44 12.10
N GLY A 142 3.39 2.90 11.24
CA GLY A 142 3.66 3.41 9.90
C GLY A 142 2.76 2.80 8.83
N HIS A 143 3.32 2.64 7.63
CA HIS A 143 2.62 2.09 6.46
C HIS A 143 2.43 0.58 6.51
N LEU A 144 3.13 -0.11 7.39
CA LEU A 144 3.16 -1.57 7.49
C LEU A 144 2.62 -2.06 8.85
N PRO A 145 1.30 -1.92 9.12
CA PRO A 145 0.71 -2.31 10.41
C PRO A 145 1.04 -3.73 10.84
N HIS A 146 1.12 -4.66 9.90
CA HIS A 146 1.44 -6.07 10.17
C HIS A 146 2.89 -6.30 10.62
N ILE A 147 3.78 -5.33 10.40
CA ILE A 147 5.16 -5.36 10.88
C ILE A 147 5.30 -4.54 12.15
N ASP A 148 4.78 -3.31 12.16
CA ASP A 148 4.89 -2.43 13.34
C ASP A 148 4.07 -2.96 14.53
N GLN A 149 2.90 -3.58 14.29
CA GLN A 149 1.98 -4.03 15.33
C GLN A 149 1.32 -5.40 15.00
N PRO A 150 2.09 -6.47 14.81
CA PRO A 150 1.58 -7.77 14.36
C PRO A 150 0.49 -8.33 15.28
N THR A 151 0.67 -8.23 16.59
CA THR A 151 -0.31 -8.72 17.58
C THR A 151 -1.64 -7.98 17.50
N THR A 152 -1.62 -6.67 17.30
CA THR A 152 -2.83 -5.86 17.14
C THR A 152 -3.57 -6.23 15.85
N VAL A 153 -2.85 -6.39 14.75
CA VAL A 153 -3.42 -6.81 13.45
C VAL A 153 -4.05 -8.20 13.57
N ALA A 154 -3.34 -9.16 14.17
CA ALA A 154 -3.85 -10.52 14.37
C ALA A 154 -5.11 -10.53 15.24
N ARG A 155 -5.13 -9.80 16.35
CA ARG A 155 -6.31 -9.70 17.22
C ARG A 155 -7.53 -9.14 16.48
N ILE A 156 -7.35 -8.09 15.66
CA ILE A 156 -8.45 -7.49 14.89
C ILE A 156 -8.93 -8.42 13.78
N TRP A 157 -8.04 -9.25 13.23
CA TRP A 157 -8.41 -10.24 12.23
C TRP A 157 -9.23 -11.39 12.81
N HIS A 158 -8.89 -11.85 14.01
CA HIS A 158 -9.54 -13.00 14.64
C HIS A 158 -10.80 -12.65 15.47
N GLY A 159 -10.93 -11.38 15.91
CA GLY A 159 -12.10 -10.89 16.66
C GLY A 159 -13.15 -10.31 15.76
#